data_1d94ad41d418a7747bd7d366580a75dd
#
_entry.id   1d94ad41d418a7747bd7d366580a75dd
#
_cell.length_a   1.000
_cell.length_b   1.000
_cell.length_c   1.000
_cell.angle_alpha   90.00
_cell.angle_beta   90.00
_cell.angle_gamma   90.00
#
_symmetry.space_group_name_H-M   'P 1'
#
loop_
_entity.id
_entity.type
_entity.pdbx_description
1 polymer ?
#
loop_
_entity_poly.entity_id
_entity_poly.type
_entity_poly.pdbx_seq_one_letter_code
_entity_poly.pdbx_strand_id
1 'polypeptide(L)'
;MRIGATLGKTELFPQQQYRISSTWGEGNAMSSAIGYTVIEIIQRDHLLANATRMGDYFLRELRGLRLKYPFILDVRGLGLMDAVELDTRERRERLVEKAFNRGLLLLGCGYKTIRFLPPLDVRQREIDLALEILEKSFGELA
;
A
#
# COMPACT_ATOMS: atom_id res chain seq x y z
N MET A 1 -16.89 5.42 5.36
CA MET A 1 -17.37 4.45 6.37
C MET A 1 -16.38 3.30 6.45
N ARG A 2 -16.27 2.65 7.61
CA ARG A 2 -15.39 1.49 7.81
C ARG A 2 -16.25 0.24 7.91
N ILE A 3 -15.87 -0.82 7.19
CA ILE A 3 -16.46 -2.14 7.28
C ILE A 3 -15.36 -3.18 7.19
N GLY A 4 -15.48 -4.25 7.93
CA GLY A 4 -14.58 -5.41 7.88
C GLY A 4 -15.41 -6.69 7.87
N ALA A 5 -14.90 -7.72 7.21
CA ALA A 5 -15.48 -9.04 7.18
C ALA A 5 -14.41 -10.11 7.39
N THR A 6 -14.76 -11.16 8.10
CA THR A 6 -13.91 -12.34 8.26
C THR A 6 -14.63 -13.53 7.63
N LEU A 7 -13.96 -14.16 6.68
CA LEU A 7 -14.44 -15.36 6.00
C LEU A 7 -13.57 -16.57 6.40
N GLY A 8 -14.18 -17.68 6.65
CA GLY A 8 -13.48 -18.90 6.98
C GLY A 8 -14.34 -20.14 6.75
N LYS A 9 -13.71 -21.32 6.83
CA LYS A 9 -14.45 -22.57 6.81
C LYS A 9 -15.29 -22.71 8.09
N THR A 10 -16.48 -23.27 7.98
CA THR A 10 -17.41 -23.42 9.09
C THR A 10 -16.81 -24.10 10.32
N GLU A 11 -15.95 -25.09 10.11
CA GLU A 11 -15.23 -25.81 11.16
C GLU A 11 -14.26 -24.95 12.00
N LEU A 12 -13.84 -23.80 11.48
CA LEU A 12 -12.97 -22.86 12.20
C LEU A 12 -13.76 -21.94 13.15
N PHE A 13 -15.08 -21.90 13.00
CA PHE A 13 -15.95 -21.10 13.86
C PHE A 13 -16.53 -22.00 14.96
N PRO A 14 -16.20 -21.76 16.24
CA PRO A 14 -16.74 -22.58 17.33
C PRO A 14 -18.27 -22.43 17.39
N GLN A 15 -18.97 -23.55 17.51
CA GLN A 15 -20.45 -23.60 17.60
C GLN A 15 -21.02 -22.96 18.87
N GLN A 16 -20.18 -22.47 19.77
CA GLN A 16 -20.62 -21.83 21.01
C GLN A 16 -20.92 -20.35 20.78
N GLN A 17 -22.13 -19.95 21.08
CA GLN A 17 -22.77 -18.64 20.83
C GLN A 17 -22.05 -17.40 21.39
N TYR A 18 -20.99 -17.53 22.16
CA TYR A 18 -20.40 -16.40 22.91
C TYR A 18 -18.98 -16.01 22.50
N ARG A 19 -18.43 -16.61 21.43
CA ARG A 19 -17.01 -16.42 21.08
C ARG A 19 -16.75 -15.45 19.94
N ILE A 20 -17.78 -15.10 19.19
CA ILE A 20 -17.70 -14.04 18.17
C ILE A 20 -18.65 -12.94 18.62
N SER A 21 -18.08 -11.88 19.15
CA SER A 21 -18.83 -10.71 19.57
C SER A 21 -19.13 -9.82 18.38
N SER A 22 -20.36 -9.34 18.29
CA SER A 22 -20.71 -8.31 17.33
C SER A 22 -20.07 -6.97 17.70
N THR A 23 -19.84 -6.14 16.69
CA THR A 23 -19.37 -4.77 16.86
C THR A 23 -20.53 -3.78 16.72
N TRP A 24 -20.37 -2.60 17.31
CA TRP A 24 -21.31 -1.49 17.11
C TRP A 24 -21.39 -1.16 15.61
N GLY A 25 -22.55 -1.35 15.00
CA GLY A 25 -22.76 -1.16 13.55
C GLY A 25 -22.89 -2.45 12.75
N GLU A 26 -22.91 -3.60 13.41
CA GLU A 26 -23.31 -4.87 12.81
C GLU A 26 -24.70 -4.75 12.17
N GLY A 27 -24.85 -5.24 10.94
CA GLY A 27 -26.10 -5.13 10.21
C GLY A 27 -26.46 -3.73 9.73
N ASN A 28 -25.53 -2.77 9.77
CA ASN A 28 -25.75 -1.44 9.21
C ASN A 28 -25.92 -1.51 7.69
N ALA A 29 -27.17 -1.28 7.23
CA ALA A 29 -27.54 -1.41 5.82
C ALA A 29 -26.70 -0.51 4.90
N MET A 30 -26.37 0.71 5.33
CA MET A 30 -25.56 1.63 4.55
C MET A 30 -24.12 1.13 4.38
N SER A 31 -23.50 0.67 5.47
CA SER A 31 -22.13 0.12 5.41
C SER A 31 -22.07 -1.15 4.54
N SER A 32 -23.10 -2.00 4.64
CA SER A 32 -23.19 -3.23 3.84
C SER A 32 -23.38 -2.91 2.35
N ALA A 33 -24.22 -1.95 2.00
CA ALA A 33 -24.43 -1.51 0.62
C ALA A 33 -23.13 -0.91 0.03
N ILE A 34 -22.42 -0.08 0.80
CA ILE A 34 -21.12 0.47 0.37
C ILE A 34 -20.09 -0.65 0.18
N GLY A 35 -20.01 -1.61 1.12
CA GLY A 35 -19.10 -2.75 1.01
C GLY A 35 -19.37 -3.59 -0.24
N TYR A 36 -20.63 -3.86 -0.52
CA TYR A 36 -21.05 -4.56 -1.74
C TYR A 36 -20.63 -3.80 -3.01
N THR A 37 -20.95 -2.50 -3.08
CA THR A 37 -20.57 -1.65 -4.22
C THR A 37 -19.05 -1.61 -4.44
N VAL A 38 -18.25 -1.57 -3.37
CA VAL A 38 -16.77 -1.62 -3.48
C VAL A 38 -16.32 -2.94 -4.13
N ILE A 39 -16.89 -4.07 -3.73
CA ILE A 39 -16.58 -5.38 -4.33
C ILE A 39 -16.97 -5.41 -5.81
N GLU A 40 -18.17 -4.90 -6.16
CA GLU A 40 -18.60 -4.79 -7.57
C GLU A 40 -17.63 -3.94 -8.40
N ILE A 41 -17.17 -2.81 -7.90
CA ILE A 41 -16.20 -1.95 -8.58
C ILE A 41 -14.88 -2.69 -8.81
N ILE A 42 -14.36 -3.35 -7.78
CA ILE A 42 -13.11 -4.12 -7.86
C ILE A 42 -13.20 -5.18 -8.97
N GLN A 43 -14.33 -5.89 -9.06
CA GLN A 43 -14.55 -6.92 -10.07
C GLN A 43 -14.78 -6.33 -11.46
N ARG A 44 -15.68 -5.36 -11.58
CA ARG A 44 -16.07 -4.71 -12.84
C ARG A 44 -14.89 -4.06 -13.55
N ASP A 45 -14.07 -3.35 -12.78
CA ASP A 45 -12.95 -2.55 -13.31
C ASP A 45 -11.63 -3.35 -13.32
N HIS A 46 -11.67 -4.66 -13.02
CA HIS A 46 -10.51 -5.56 -13.00
C HIS A 46 -9.35 -5.05 -12.16
N LEU A 47 -9.63 -4.43 -11.00
CA LEU A 47 -8.63 -3.75 -10.19
C LEU A 47 -7.55 -4.68 -9.62
N LEU A 48 -7.83 -5.97 -9.43
CA LEU A 48 -6.80 -6.94 -9.01
C LEU A 48 -5.73 -7.13 -10.09
N ALA A 49 -6.16 -7.23 -11.36
CA ALA A 49 -5.22 -7.32 -12.48
C ALA A 49 -4.41 -6.03 -12.64
N ASN A 50 -5.04 -4.87 -12.43
CA ASN A 50 -4.34 -3.58 -12.41
C ASN A 50 -3.32 -3.52 -11.29
N ALA A 51 -3.68 -3.94 -10.07
CA ALA A 51 -2.78 -3.95 -8.92
C ALA A 51 -1.53 -4.83 -9.17
N THR A 52 -1.70 -6.00 -9.78
CA THR A 52 -0.57 -6.85 -10.16
C THR A 52 0.32 -6.15 -11.18
N ARG A 53 -0.24 -5.68 -12.28
CA ARG A 53 0.50 -5.06 -13.38
C ARG A 53 1.25 -3.80 -12.93
N MET A 54 0.58 -2.93 -12.20
CA MET A 54 1.16 -1.67 -11.73
C MET A 54 2.15 -1.87 -10.60
N GLY A 55 1.90 -2.84 -9.73
CA GLY A 55 2.83 -3.22 -8.66
C GLY A 55 4.12 -3.83 -9.21
N ASP A 56 4.04 -4.77 -10.16
CA ASP A 56 5.21 -5.33 -10.83
C ASP A 56 6.04 -4.24 -11.55
N TYR A 57 5.35 -3.29 -12.19
CA TYR A 57 5.98 -2.13 -12.80
C TYR A 57 6.72 -1.29 -11.76
N PHE A 58 6.03 -0.87 -10.70
CA PHE A 58 6.60 -0.01 -9.66
C PHE A 58 7.76 -0.69 -8.93
N LEU A 59 7.60 -1.95 -8.57
CA LEU A 59 8.63 -2.74 -7.89
C LEU A 59 9.91 -2.88 -8.74
N ARG A 60 9.76 -3.06 -10.06
CA ARG A 60 10.90 -3.10 -10.99
C ARG A 60 11.66 -1.76 -11.00
N GLU A 61 10.95 -0.66 -11.12
CA GLU A 61 11.55 0.67 -11.14
C GLU A 61 12.23 1.02 -9.80
N LEU A 62 11.61 0.67 -8.67
CA LEU A 62 12.23 0.82 -7.34
C LEU A 62 13.53 -0.01 -7.21
N ARG A 63 13.58 -1.21 -7.79
CA ARG A 63 14.80 -2.01 -7.84
C ARG A 63 15.88 -1.35 -8.70
N GLY A 64 15.51 -0.64 -9.76
CA GLY A 64 16.41 0.20 -10.54
C GLY A 64 17.03 1.32 -9.70
N LEU A 65 16.22 1.99 -8.87
CA LEU A 65 16.72 3.02 -7.94
C LEU A 65 17.68 2.44 -6.89
N ARG A 66 17.44 1.21 -6.41
CA ARG A 66 18.38 0.53 -5.50
C ARG A 66 19.77 0.36 -6.09
N LEU A 67 19.87 0.09 -7.38
CA LEU A 67 21.19 -0.02 -8.04
C LEU A 67 21.91 1.34 -8.10
N LYS A 68 21.17 2.44 -8.13
CA LYS A 68 21.69 3.80 -8.21
C LYS A 68 22.04 4.38 -6.83
N TYR A 69 21.31 3.97 -5.80
CA TYR A 69 21.44 4.50 -4.43
C TYR A 69 21.78 3.39 -3.43
N PRO A 70 23.07 3.20 -3.08
CA PRO A 70 23.54 2.09 -2.22
C PRO A 70 22.93 2.06 -0.80
N PHE A 71 22.39 3.17 -0.33
CA PHE A 71 21.71 3.25 0.95
C PHE A 71 20.30 2.62 0.95
N ILE A 72 19.79 2.21 -0.21
CA ILE A 72 18.59 1.38 -0.32
C ILE A 72 19.01 -0.08 -0.13
N LEU A 73 18.71 -0.63 1.02
CA LEU A 73 19.15 -1.98 1.40
C LEU A 73 18.26 -3.07 0.78
N ASP A 74 16.96 -2.83 0.73
CA ASP A 74 16.01 -3.79 0.21
C ASP A 74 14.81 -3.13 -0.46
N VAL A 75 14.25 -3.83 -1.46
CA VAL A 75 13.03 -3.45 -2.18
C VAL A 75 12.17 -4.70 -2.32
N ARG A 76 11.00 -4.69 -1.71
CA ARG A 76 10.09 -5.83 -1.65
C ARG A 76 8.64 -5.38 -1.78
N GLY A 77 7.76 -6.29 -2.21
CA GLY A 77 6.34 -6.01 -2.29
C GLY A 77 5.55 -7.12 -2.96
N LEU A 78 4.24 -6.95 -2.92
CA LEU A 78 3.28 -7.80 -3.62
C LEU A 78 2.09 -6.94 -4.08
N GLY A 79 1.80 -6.96 -5.38
CA GLY A 79 0.82 -6.05 -5.96
C GLY A 79 1.22 -4.60 -5.68
N LEU A 80 0.28 -3.78 -5.21
CA LEU A 80 0.51 -2.37 -4.86
C LEU A 80 0.92 -2.14 -3.40
N MET A 81 1.33 -3.17 -2.68
CA MET A 81 1.92 -3.03 -1.36
C MET A 81 3.43 -3.20 -1.47
N ASP A 82 4.14 -2.11 -1.72
CA ASP A 82 5.58 -2.09 -1.91
C ASP A 82 6.28 -1.40 -0.76
N ALA A 83 7.55 -1.76 -0.56
CA ALA A 83 8.37 -1.19 0.49
C ALA A 83 9.83 -1.04 0.05
N VAL A 84 10.45 0.04 0.51
CA VAL A 84 11.87 0.31 0.39
C VAL A 84 12.46 0.42 1.79
N GLU A 85 13.50 -0.36 2.07
CA GLU A 85 14.24 -0.29 3.32
C GLU A 85 15.53 0.50 3.12
N LEU A 86 15.71 1.52 3.95
CA LEU A 86 16.91 2.36 3.94
C LEU A 86 17.93 1.90 5.00
N ASP A 87 19.14 2.40 4.94
CA ASP A 87 20.20 2.07 5.88
C ASP A 87 19.95 2.65 7.28
N THR A 88 19.39 3.88 7.38
CA THR A 88 19.14 4.55 8.67
C THR A 88 17.72 5.10 8.79
N ARG A 89 17.30 5.30 10.03
CA ARG A 89 16.04 5.95 10.36
C ARG A 89 16.06 7.43 9.95
N GLU A 90 17.15 8.11 10.20
CA GLU A 90 17.31 9.53 9.90
C GLU A 90 17.17 9.78 8.39
N ARG A 91 17.74 8.90 7.57
CA ARG A 91 17.59 9.01 6.11
C ARG A 91 16.15 8.77 5.69
N ARG A 92 15.44 7.83 6.32
CA ARG A 92 14.01 7.63 6.10
C ARG A 92 13.20 8.88 6.41
N GLU A 93 13.41 9.52 7.56
CA GLU A 93 12.68 10.73 7.96
C GLU A 93 12.95 11.87 6.97
N ARG A 94 14.21 12.08 6.59
CA ARG A 94 14.59 13.07 5.60
C ARG A 94 13.96 12.80 4.22
N LEU A 95 13.85 11.53 3.81
CA LEU A 95 13.18 11.18 2.57
C LEU A 95 11.70 11.53 2.60
N VAL A 96 11.00 11.19 3.70
CA VAL A 96 9.58 11.55 3.87
C VAL A 96 9.38 13.05 3.78
N GLU A 97 10.20 13.84 4.47
CA GLU A 97 10.14 15.30 4.44
C GLU A 97 10.38 15.86 3.02
N LYS A 98 11.43 15.39 2.34
CA LYS A 98 11.77 15.84 0.99
C LYS A 98 10.70 15.50 -0.04
N ALA A 99 10.15 14.29 0.03
CA ALA A 99 9.06 13.85 -0.82
C ALA A 99 7.78 14.66 -0.56
N PHE A 100 7.45 14.91 0.71
CA PHE A 100 6.32 15.75 1.11
C PHE A 100 6.41 17.17 0.53
N ASN A 101 7.58 17.80 0.64
CA ASN A 101 7.82 19.14 0.10
C ASN A 101 7.72 19.20 -1.45
N ARG A 102 7.74 18.04 -2.12
CA ARG A 102 7.53 17.89 -3.56
C ARG A 102 6.13 17.39 -3.93
N GLY A 103 5.23 17.27 -2.94
CA GLY A 103 3.84 16.86 -3.14
C GLY A 103 3.60 15.36 -3.13
N LEU A 104 4.59 14.53 -2.72
CA LEU A 104 4.42 13.10 -2.58
C LEU A 104 4.31 12.71 -1.10
N LEU A 105 3.12 12.21 -0.72
CA LEU A 105 2.88 11.68 0.62
C LEU A 105 3.46 10.27 0.73
N LEU A 106 4.39 10.09 1.65
CA LEU A 106 5.00 8.81 1.98
C LEU A 106 4.70 8.42 3.43
N LEU A 107 4.63 7.12 3.67
CA LEU A 107 4.38 6.59 5.00
C LEU A 107 5.59 5.81 5.50
N GLY A 108 6.21 6.28 6.58
CA GLY A 108 7.23 5.52 7.31
C GLY A 108 6.61 4.27 7.94
N CYS A 109 7.29 3.14 7.84
CA CYS A 109 6.88 1.85 8.37
C CYS A 109 8.04 1.19 9.12
N GLY A 110 7.79 0.67 10.32
CA GLY A 110 8.84 0.12 11.16
C GLY A 110 9.94 1.14 11.46
N TYR A 111 11.19 0.67 11.53
CA TYR A 111 12.30 1.51 11.96
C TYR A 111 12.89 2.38 10.83
N LYS A 112 13.14 1.80 9.66
CA LYS A 112 13.85 2.46 8.54
C LYS A 112 13.24 2.17 7.16
N THR A 113 11.99 1.74 7.11
CA THR A 113 11.28 1.35 5.90
C THR A 113 10.28 2.43 5.50
N ILE A 114 10.09 2.64 4.21
CA ILE A 114 8.99 3.37 3.61
C ILE A 114 8.06 2.36 2.95
N ARG A 115 6.77 2.49 3.20
CA ARG A 115 5.73 1.70 2.58
C ARG A 115 4.94 2.54 1.59
N PHE A 116 4.69 1.96 0.43
CA PHE A 116 3.87 2.53 -0.63
C PHE A 116 2.54 1.77 -0.69
N LEU A 117 1.44 2.50 -0.74
CA LEU A 117 0.08 1.98 -0.85
C LEU A 117 -0.74 2.90 -1.77
N PRO A 118 -0.46 2.93 -3.06
CA PRO A 118 -1.28 3.69 -3.99
C PRO A 118 -2.67 3.04 -4.11
N PRO A 119 -3.68 3.77 -4.61
CA PRO A 119 -5.00 3.23 -4.82
C PRO A 119 -5.00 2.12 -5.89
N LEU A 120 -5.96 1.19 -5.83
CA LEU A 120 -6.03 0.04 -6.73
C LEU A 120 -6.20 0.43 -8.21
N ASP A 121 -6.75 1.60 -8.49
CA ASP A 121 -6.97 2.16 -9.82
C ASP A 121 -5.82 3.06 -10.31
N VAL A 122 -4.68 3.09 -9.59
CA VAL A 122 -3.50 3.85 -9.98
C VAL A 122 -3.08 3.53 -11.40
N ARG A 123 -2.70 4.55 -12.16
CA ARG A 123 -2.22 4.44 -13.53
C ARG A 123 -0.70 4.60 -13.58
N GLN A 124 -0.10 4.15 -14.66
CA GLN A 124 1.34 4.25 -14.86
C GLN A 124 1.86 5.68 -14.72
N ARG A 125 1.15 6.66 -15.28
CA ARG A 125 1.53 8.08 -15.20
C ARG A 125 1.71 8.58 -13.76
N GLU A 126 0.86 8.14 -12.84
CA GLU A 126 0.94 8.54 -11.42
C GLU A 126 2.13 7.87 -10.73
N ILE A 127 2.42 6.62 -11.11
CA ILE A 127 3.62 5.91 -10.65
C ILE A 127 4.88 6.60 -11.18
N ASP A 128 4.92 6.96 -12.45
CA ASP A 128 6.06 7.65 -13.07
C ASP A 128 6.34 8.98 -12.37
N LEU A 129 5.28 9.76 -12.06
CA LEU A 129 5.41 11.00 -11.32
C LEU A 129 5.95 10.77 -9.90
N ALA A 130 5.48 9.74 -9.22
CA ALA A 130 5.97 9.38 -7.89
C ALA A 130 7.45 8.96 -7.94
N LEU A 131 7.86 8.18 -8.94
CA LEU A 131 9.24 7.76 -9.16
C LEU A 131 10.16 8.97 -9.44
N GLU A 132 9.72 9.92 -10.26
CA GLU A 132 10.47 11.15 -10.53
C GLU A 132 10.73 11.94 -9.24
N ILE A 133 9.68 12.09 -8.39
CA ILE A 133 9.81 12.78 -7.10
C ILE A 133 10.73 12.00 -6.15
N LEU A 134 10.61 10.68 -6.11
CA LEU A 134 11.46 9.81 -5.30
C LEU A 134 12.93 9.92 -5.73
N GLU A 135 13.21 9.85 -7.03
CA GLU A 135 14.58 9.93 -7.54
C GLU A 135 15.24 11.27 -7.20
N LYS A 136 14.51 12.39 -7.38
CA LYS A 136 14.99 13.71 -6.97
C LYS A 136 15.24 13.76 -5.46
N SER A 137 14.37 13.16 -4.68
CA SER A 137 14.49 13.16 -3.21
C SER A 137 15.64 12.27 -2.74
N PHE A 138 15.88 11.12 -3.36
CA PHE A 138 17.03 10.25 -3.10
C PHE A 138 18.36 10.96 -3.49
N GLY A 139 18.39 11.65 -4.60
CA GLY A 139 19.58 12.39 -5.04
C GLY A 139 20.07 13.43 -4.04
N GLU A 140 19.18 14.00 -3.23
CA GLU A 140 19.52 14.94 -2.16
C GLU A 140 19.91 14.26 -0.83
N LEU A 141 19.84 12.95 -0.76
CA LEU A 141 20.23 12.14 0.42
C LEU A 141 21.57 11.41 0.22
N ALA A 142 22.09 11.45 -1.01
CA ALA A 142 23.33 10.81 -1.41
C ALA A 142 24.56 11.47 -0.77
#